data_a302e1095944f310c1489c914ec24b5a
#
_entry.id   a302e1095944f310c1489c914ec24b5a
#
_cell.length_a   1.000
_cell.length_b   1.000
_cell.length_c   1.000
_cell.angle_alpha   90.00
_cell.angle_beta   90.00
_cell.angle_gamma   90.00
#
_symmetry.space_group_name_H-M   'P 1'
#
loop_
_entity.id
_entity.type
_entity.pdbx_description
1 polymer ?
#
loop_
_entity_poly.entity_id
_entity_poly.type
_entity_poly.pdbx_seq_one_letter_code
_entity_poly.pdbx_strand_id
1 'polypeptide(L)'
;MGVIFTFLMGLFMSFGPINDNDVFWHWVVGKWIDVNRAVPTKELFSWYGTKMNYKWVSHEWLTEWIMYKVGPVGSLILMMLVFLGLYYLMFEMLKLNNKKLFDFRWLYLLLMTVFFKVTGPRPYIISLLFFAYLIYILFNYLDDAKPRFKKLIWTIPVMQILWVNLHGGSSSLPYIYIVGILLSDFVLRLIPNVSKRWGDYLIPNDKRKTLLILLGCTLVASLINPIGYKMLIYPFSNMTDTNMIENILEWESPSFHGLLGIYIFIMIAFPVFNMIFTEKKYKFYEIAFLGLMFYMCLKSQRFVGMFGIYSTWMLGKYFFVTDDIYDGLRKPFKKFEKVITIGFCAVLVLTLAFVGYKKISSFDSIIDNSGYYSDENIKTVIDLKPERLFNDYGHGGYLLYKLDEFGALNDIKIFSYGLGDVFSKDVLPDSAAISSIKRGKNIEQLLDKYDFDVILTAKMYSLHYYLDARCDWDLVQSDDKGYVYVKNNTCQFEPNI
;
A
#
# COMPACT_ATOMS: atom_id res chain seq x y z
N MET A 1 -24.19 16.53 -5.56
CA MET A 1 -24.14 16.32 -4.09
C MET A 1 -23.44 14.99 -3.76
N GLY A 2 -23.85 13.82 -4.30
CA GLY A 2 -23.22 12.54 -4.02
C GLY A 2 -21.70 12.48 -4.24
N VAL A 3 -21.19 13.13 -5.30
CA VAL A 3 -19.77 13.24 -5.58
C VAL A 3 -19.03 14.02 -4.50
N ILE A 4 -19.57 15.19 -4.11
CA ILE A 4 -18.99 16.01 -3.03
C ILE A 4 -18.96 15.21 -1.73
N PHE A 5 -20.04 14.48 -1.41
CA PHE A 5 -20.09 13.58 -0.27
C PHE A 5 -18.98 12.53 -0.33
N THR A 6 -18.79 11.86 -1.48
CA THR A 6 -17.74 10.83 -1.65
C THR A 6 -16.35 11.40 -1.43
N PHE A 7 -16.07 12.61 -1.96
CA PHE A 7 -14.80 13.29 -1.71
C PHE A 7 -14.60 13.62 -0.23
N LEU A 8 -15.62 14.15 0.43
CA LEU A 8 -15.58 14.47 1.87
C LEU A 8 -15.42 13.19 2.71
N MET A 9 -16.13 12.11 2.37
CA MET A 9 -15.93 10.81 3.04
C MET A 9 -14.50 10.29 2.85
N GLY A 10 -13.95 10.39 1.64
CA GLY A 10 -12.56 10.03 1.38
C GLY A 10 -11.59 10.83 2.26
N LEU A 11 -11.78 12.14 2.39
CA LEU A 11 -10.98 12.97 3.28
C LEU A 11 -11.12 12.54 4.74
N PHE A 12 -12.35 12.36 5.24
CA PHE A 12 -12.56 11.92 6.62
C PHE A 12 -11.99 10.54 6.91
N MET A 13 -12.09 9.60 5.95
CA MET A 13 -11.49 8.27 6.11
C MET A 13 -9.96 8.30 6.11
N SER A 14 -9.36 9.27 5.41
CA SER A 14 -7.90 9.47 5.36
C SER A 14 -7.38 10.30 6.55
N PHE A 15 -8.27 11.01 7.26
CA PHE A 15 -7.92 11.82 8.42
C PHE A 15 -8.08 11.02 9.71
N GLY A 16 -7.09 11.09 10.58
CA GLY A 16 -7.10 10.47 11.90
C GLY A 16 -5.71 10.38 12.51
N PRO A 17 -5.61 9.93 13.77
CA PRO A 17 -4.33 9.68 14.39
C PRO A 17 -3.49 8.69 13.58
N ILE A 18 -2.19 8.92 13.56
CA ILE A 18 -1.22 8.05 12.92
C ILE A 18 -0.89 6.92 13.90
N ASN A 19 -1.32 5.70 13.58
CA ASN A 19 -1.06 4.49 14.36
C ASN A 19 -0.42 3.38 13.51
N ASP A 20 0.19 3.76 12.41
CA ASP A 20 0.88 2.84 11.49
C ASP A 20 2.37 2.83 11.80
N ASN A 21 2.88 1.68 12.23
CA ASN A 21 4.27 1.52 12.64
C ASN A 21 5.29 1.95 11.55
N ASP A 22 4.99 1.68 10.28
CA ASP A 22 5.92 1.99 9.21
C ASP A 22 6.11 3.49 9.00
N VAL A 23 5.11 4.30 9.31
CA VAL A 23 5.23 5.77 9.19
C VAL A 23 6.39 6.31 10.05
N PHE A 24 6.60 5.73 11.21
CA PHE A 24 7.59 6.20 12.17
C PHE A 24 9.03 6.02 11.66
N TRP A 25 9.37 4.84 11.15
CA TRP A 25 10.72 4.64 10.63
C TRP A 25 10.98 5.43 9.34
N HIS A 26 9.95 5.71 8.52
CA HIS A 26 10.11 6.60 7.36
C HIS A 26 10.55 8.01 7.77
N TRP A 27 10.05 8.57 8.88
CA TRP A 27 10.52 9.87 9.37
C TRP A 27 11.97 9.81 9.83
N VAL A 28 12.38 8.73 10.52
CA VAL A 28 13.76 8.55 10.99
C VAL A 28 14.73 8.43 9.81
N VAL A 29 14.37 7.64 8.80
CA VAL A 29 15.17 7.54 7.57
C VAL A 29 15.22 8.87 6.83
N GLY A 30 14.10 9.58 6.72
CA GLY A 30 14.04 10.91 6.11
C GLY A 30 14.96 11.92 6.81
N LYS A 31 15.03 11.88 8.15
CA LYS A 31 16.00 12.67 8.94
C LYS A 31 17.44 12.30 8.62
N TRP A 32 17.74 10.99 8.56
CA TRP A 32 19.06 10.50 8.21
C TRP A 32 19.49 10.99 6.81
N ILE A 33 18.61 10.91 5.81
CA ILE A 33 18.86 11.42 4.46
C ILE A 33 19.15 12.92 4.46
N ASP A 34 18.40 13.69 5.24
CA ASP A 34 18.56 15.13 5.32
C ASP A 34 19.90 15.53 5.95
N VAL A 35 20.29 14.87 7.03
CA VAL A 35 21.55 15.14 7.76
C VAL A 35 22.75 14.70 6.93
N ASN A 36 22.71 13.48 6.36
CA ASN A 36 23.86 12.90 5.67
C ASN A 36 23.95 13.29 4.18
N ARG A 37 22.91 13.93 3.61
CA ARG A 37 22.84 14.30 2.19
C ARG A 37 23.10 13.11 1.26
N ALA A 38 22.67 11.92 1.66
CA ALA A 38 22.89 10.67 0.96
C ALA A 38 21.65 9.77 1.07
N VAL A 39 21.46 8.88 0.10
CA VAL A 39 20.42 7.86 0.14
C VAL A 39 21.02 6.56 0.67
N PRO A 40 20.44 5.93 1.70
CA PRO A 40 21.01 4.72 2.28
C PRO A 40 20.98 3.56 1.27
N THR A 41 22.07 2.79 1.24
CA THR A 41 22.25 1.60 0.40
C THR A 41 22.49 0.34 1.22
N LYS A 42 22.50 0.49 2.54
CA LYS A 42 22.69 -0.55 3.54
C LYS A 42 21.78 -0.26 4.72
N GLU A 43 21.46 -1.29 5.47
CA GLU A 43 20.74 -1.19 6.73
C GLU A 43 21.53 -0.34 7.74
N LEU A 44 20.84 0.50 8.53
CA LEU A 44 21.44 1.52 9.39
C LEU A 44 21.16 1.31 10.88
N PHE A 45 19.99 0.83 11.26
CA PHE A 45 19.45 0.92 12.61
C PHE A 45 19.38 -0.40 13.35
N SER A 46 19.47 -1.54 12.64
CA SER A 46 19.54 -2.88 13.24
C SER A 46 20.99 -3.24 13.55
N TRP A 47 21.25 -3.67 14.80
CA TRP A 47 22.57 -4.15 15.16
C TRP A 47 22.98 -5.39 14.35
N TYR A 48 22.02 -6.32 14.14
CA TYR A 48 22.28 -7.54 13.37
C TYR A 48 22.41 -7.25 11.86
N GLY A 49 21.49 -6.45 11.29
CA GLY A 49 21.55 -6.07 9.88
C GLY A 49 22.82 -5.28 9.54
N THR A 50 23.29 -4.41 10.44
CA THR A 50 24.57 -3.68 10.30
C THR A 50 25.75 -4.64 10.37
N LYS A 51 25.76 -5.59 11.34
CA LYS A 51 26.80 -6.62 11.50
C LYS A 51 26.88 -7.49 10.23
N MET A 52 25.76 -7.88 9.68
CA MET A 52 25.70 -8.71 8.46
C MET A 52 25.84 -7.91 7.17
N ASN A 53 25.97 -6.58 7.25
CA ASN A 53 26.12 -5.65 6.12
C ASN A 53 24.98 -5.82 5.07
N TYR A 54 23.73 -5.88 5.55
CA TYR A 54 22.57 -6.04 4.68
C TYR A 54 22.46 -4.89 3.69
N LYS A 55 22.22 -5.25 2.42
CA LYS A 55 22.01 -4.30 1.34
C LYS A 55 20.57 -3.81 1.37
N TRP A 56 20.39 -2.52 1.15
CA TRP A 56 19.09 -1.88 1.09
C TRP A 56 18.88 -1.15 -0.24
N VAL A 57 17.73 -1.37 -0.84
CA VAL A 57 17.23 -0.60 -1.98
C VAL A 57 16.22 0.40 -1.44
N SER A 58 16.67 1.58 -1.04
CA SER A 58 15.81 2.64 -0.47
C SER A 58 14.92 3.25 -1.56
N HIS A 59 13.86 2.53 -1.88
CA HIS A 59 12.96 2.80 -3.00
C HIS A 59 11.90 3.87 -2.71
N GLU A 60 11.88 4.43 -1.51
CA GLU A 60 10.94 5.43 -1.01
C GLU A 60 11.65 6.72 -0.53
N TRP A 61 12.97 6.82 -0.77
CA TRP A 61 13.87 7.81 -0.22
C TRP A 61 13.37 9.25 -0.32
N LEU A 62 12.77 9.62 -1.47
CA LEU A 62 12.32 11.00 -1.70
C LEU A 62 11.05 11.29 -0.88
N THR A 63 10.15 10.32 -0.75
CA THR A 63 8.95 10.45 0.09
C THR A 63 9.34 10.52 1.57
N GLU A 64 10.27 9.71 2.02
CA GLU A 64 10.79 9.72 3.39
C GLU A 64 11.41 11.08 3.75
N TRP A 65 12.25 11.60 2.85
CA TRP A 65 12.83 12.93 3.02
C TRP A 65 11.75 14.03 3.07
N ILE A 66 10.77 14.01 2.17
CA ILE A 66 9.64 14.96 2.18
C ILE A 66 8.85 14.84 3.48
N MET A 67 8.48 13.63 3.90
CA MET A 67 7.73 13.38 5.13
C MET A 67 8.46 13.94 6.37
N TYR A 68 9.76 13.74 6.46
CA TYR A 68 10.56 14.35 7.51
C TYR A 68 10.50 15.88 7.47
N LYS A 69 10.67 16.50 6.28
CA LYS A 69 10.64 17.96 6.12
C LYS A 69 9.31 18.61 6.50
N VAL A 70 8.20 17.94 6.19
CA VAL A 70 6.86 18.48 6.46
C VAL A 70 6.31 18.07 7.84
N GLY A 71 6.95 17.09 8.49
CA GLY A 71 6.54 16.55 9.79
C GLY A 71 5.23 15.76 9.76
N PRO A 72 4.72 15.32 10.92
CA PRO A 72 3.52 14.47 11.00
C PRO A 72 2.28 15.09 10.38
N VAL A 73 1.95 16.33 10.71
CA VAL A 73 0.79 17.06 10.16
C VAL A 73 0.92 17.25 8.65
N GLY A 74 2.10 17.69 8.20
CA GLY A 74 2.37 17.87 6.78
C GLY A 74 2.30 16.57 5.99
N SER A 75 2.75 15.46 6.57
CA SER A 75 2.64 14.11 5.96
C SER A 75 1.19 13.69 5.78
N LEU A 76 0.31 13.93 6.77
CA LEU A 76 -1.13 13.70 6.63
C LEU A 76 -1.74 14.55 5.52
N ILE A 77 -1.44 15.85 5.49
CA ILE A 77 -1.94 16.76 4.45
C ILE A 77 -1.46 16.31 3.06
N LEU A 78 -0.19 15.95 2.91
CA LEU A 78 0.37 15.45 1.66
C LEU A 78 -0.41 14.22 1.16
N MET A 79 -0.64 13.25 2.02
CA MET A 79 -1.37 12.02 1.65
C MET A 79 -2.85 12.29 1.37
N MET A 80 -3.49 13.23 2.07
CA MET A 80 -4.84 13.68 1.74
C MET A 80 -4.91 14.29 0.33
N LEU A 81 -3.92 15.10 -0.08
CA LEU A 81 -3.84 15.65 -1.44
C LEU A 81 -3.64 14.55 -2.50
N VAL A 82 -2.82 13.54 -2.20
CA VAL A 82 -2.65 12.35 -3.07
C VAL A 82 -3.98 11.61 -3.24
N PHE A 83 -4.73 11.41 -2.16
CA PHE A 83 -6.06 10.79 -2.23
C PHE A 83 -7.06 11.61 -3.03
N LEU A 84 -7.07 12.93 -2.86
CA LEU A 84 -7.93 13.81 -3.67
C LEU A 84 -7.63 13.65 -5.17
N GLY A 85 -6.35 13.60 -5.53
CA GLY A 85 -5.93 13.34 -6.91
C GLY A 85 -6.40 11.97 -7.41
N LEU A 86 -6.25 10.93 -6.59
CA LEU A 86 -6.73 9.58 -6.90
C LEU A 86 -8.25 9.55 -7.13
N TYR A 87 -9.04 10.10 -6.21
CA TYR A 87 -10.49 10.17 -6.35
C TYR A 87 -10.92 10.97 -7.57
N TYR A 88 -10.23 12.08 -7.87
CA TYR A 88 -10.50 12.86 -9.06
C TYR A 88 -10.29 12.03 -10.34
N LEU A 89 -9.21 11.27 -10.43
CA LEU A 89 -8.96 10.39 -11.59
C LEU A 89 -10.00 9.28 -11.70
N MET A 90 -10.35 8.63 -10.60
CA MET A 90 -11.40 7.60 -10.59
C MET A 90 -12.76 8.16 -11.02
N PHE A 91 -13.07 9.36 -10.57
CA PHE A 91 -14.26 10.09 -11.00
C PHE A 91 -14.24 10.38 -12.51
N GLU A 92 -13.10 10.83 -13.08
CA GLU A 92 -12.96 11.04 -14.51
C GLU A 92 -13.07 9.71 -15.28
N MET A 93 -12.55 8.60 -14.76
CA MET A 93 -12.76 7.27 -15.36
C MET A 93 -14.25 6.89 -15.42
N LEU A 94 -15.01 7.14 -14.36
CA LEU A 94 -16.44 6.84 -14.34
C LEU A 94 -17.28 7.68 -15.29
N LYS A 95 -16.80 8.85 -15.73
CA LYS A 95 -17.47 9.71 -16.72
C LYS A 95 -17.36 9.23 -18.16
N LEU A 96 -16.50 8.25 -18.46
CA LEU A 96 -16.09 7.94 -19.84
C LEU A 96 -17.25 7.51 -20.74
N ASN A 97 -18.33 6.99 -20.19
CA ASN A 97 -19.34 6.34 -21.01
C ASN A 97 -20.70 7.04 -21.09
N ASN A 98 -21.22 7.64 -20.05
CA ASN A 98 -22.55 8.27 -20.12
C ASN A 98 -22.77 9.31 -19.00
N LYS A 99 -23.26 10.50 -19.40
CA LYS A 99 -23.53 11.59 -18.45
C LYS A 99 -24.77 11.33 -17.57
N LYS A 100 -25.79 10.62 -18.08
CA LYS A 100 -27.05 10.41 -17.36
C LYS A 100 -26.95 9.44 -16.18
N LEU A 101 -26.03 8.48 -16.25
CA LEU A 101 -25.83 7.47 -15.19
C LEU A 101 -24.76 7.83 -14.17
N PHE A 102 -24.19 9.00 -14.34
CA PHE A 102 -23.22 9.54 -13.42
C PHE A 102 -23.73 9.59 -11.97
N ASP A 103 -25.04 9.79 -11.77
CA ASP A 103 -25.65 9.89 -10.44
C ASP A 103 -25.57 8.61 -9.61
N PHE A 104 -25.41 7.43 -10.23
CA PHE A 104 -25.25 6.16 -9.50
C PHE A 104 -23.79 5.73 -9.31
N ARG A 105 -22.85 6.26 -10.08
CA ARG A 105 -21.44 5.87 -10.03
C ARG A 105 -20.71 6.41 -8.80
N TRP A 106 -21.21 7.45 -8.18
CA TRP A 106 -20.69 7.94 -6.92
C TRP A 106 -20.88 6.91 -5.79
N LEU A 107 -21.91 6.05 -5.84
CA LEU A 107 -22.07 4.92 -4.90
C LEU A 107 -20.89 3.94 -5.02
N TYR A 108 -20.44 3.69 -6.24
CA TYR A 108 -19.25 2.86 -6.44
C TYR A 108 -17.99 3.53 -5.87
N LEU A 109 -17.81 4.84 -6.08
CA LEU A 109 -16.72 5.56 -5.44
C LEU A 109 -16.81 5.53 -3.91
N LEU A 110 -18.00 5.61 -3.35
CA LEU A 110 -18.22 5.48 -1.92
C LEU A 110 -17.82 4.10 -1.42
N LEU A 111 -18.19 3.04 -2.13
CA LEU A 111 -17.68 1.69 -1.85
C LEU A 111 -16.16 1.68 -1.90
N MET A 112 -15.52 2.31 -2.87
CA MET A 112 -14.07 2.38 -2.97
C MET A 112 -13.42 3.11 -1.79
N THR A 113 -14.06 4.10 -1.16
CA THR A 113 -13.50 4.80 0.01
C THR A 113 -13.28 3.90 1.21
N VAL A 114 -14.12 2.89 1.40
CA VAL A 114 -13.99 1.93 2.52
C VAL A 114 -12.71 1.10 2.41
N PHE A 115 -12.16 0.94 1.20
CA PHE A 115 -11.00 0.09 0.90
C PHE A 115 -9.68 0.82 0.90
N PHE A 116 -9.70 2.09 0.61
CA PHE A 116 -8.55 2.95 0.81
C PHE A 116 -8.46 3.41 2.28
N LYS A 117 -8.85 2.52 3.23
CA LYS A 117 -8.64 2.79 4.64
C LYS A 117 -7.15 2.94 4.89
N VAL A 118 -6.73 4.16 5.15
CA VAL A 118 -5.34 4.50 5.43
C VAL A 118 -5.18 4.62 6.93
N THR A 119 -4.27 3.83 7.47
CA THR A 119 -3.89 3.86 8.88
C THR A 119 -2.83 4.91 9.18
N GLY A 120 -2.19 5.44 8.12
CA GLY A 120 -1.17 6.46 8.21
C GLY A 120 -0.66 6.94 6.85
N PRO A 121 0.16 7.99 6.79
CA PRO A 121 0.75 8.53 5.56
C PRO A 121 1.88 7.63 5.04
N ARG A 122 1.53 6.57 4.29
CA ARG A 122 2.50 5.62 3.71
C ARG A 122 2.86 5.97 2.27
N PRO A 123 4.12 5.81 1.85
CA PRO A 123 4.58 6.10 0.49
C PRO A 123 3.84 5.34 -0.61
N TYR A 124 3.38 4.10 -0.35
CA TYR A 124 2.69 3.26 -1.34
C TYR A 124 1.41 3.90 -1.91
N ILE A 125 0.78 4.83 -1.18
CA ILE A 125 -0.44 5.54 -1.61
C ILE A 125 -0.17 6.34 -2.87
N ILE A 126 1.05 6.88 -3.01
CA ILE A 126 1.49 7.61 -4.20
C ILE A 126 1.45 6.70 -5.44
N SER A 127 1.78 5.42 -5.27
CA SER A 127 1.69 4.44 -6.36
C SER A 127 0.25 4.20 -6.82
N LEU A 128 -0.75 4.28 -5.94
CA LEU A 128 -2.15 4.19 -6.35
C LEU A 128 -2.56 5.36 -7.24
N LEU A 129 -2.13 6.58 -6.91
CA LEU A 129 -2.35 7.77 -7.73
C LEU A 129 -1.68 7.63 -9.10
N PHE A 130 -0.41 7.25 -9.14
CA PHE A 130 0.33 7.09 -10.39
C PHE A 130 -0.23 5.94 -11.24
N PHE A 131 -0.67 4.86 -10.62
CA PHE A 131 -1.35 3.78 -11.33
C PHE A 131 -2.68 4.24 -11.94
N ALA A 132 -3.50 4.98 -11.20
CA ALA A 132 -4.73 5.56 -11.74
C ALA A 132 -4.43 6.53 -12.91
N TYR A 133 -3.40 7.35 -12.78
CA TYR A 133 -2.97 8.24 -13.85
C TYR A 133 -2.51 7.47 -15.09
N LEU A 134 -1.68 6.44 -14.91
CA LEU A 134 -1.23 5.56 -16.00
C LEU A 134 -2.40 4.98 -16.77
N ILE A 135 -3.35 4.33 -16.07
CA ILE A 135 -4.53 3.72 -16.69
C ILE A 135 -5.36 4.77 -17.44
N TYR A 136 -5.61 5.92 -16.79
CA TYR A 136 -6.40 6.99 -17.38
C TYR A 136 -5.78 7.54 -18.65
N ILE A 137 -4.48 7.84 -18.66
CA ILE A 137 -3.81 8.43 -19.84
C ILE A 137 -3.60 7.41 -20.95
N LEU A 138 -3.05 6.23 -20.62
CA LEU A 138 -2.67 5.20 -21.59
C LEU A 138 -3.89 4.69 -22.36
N PHE A 139 -4.96 4.36 -21.67
CA PHE A 139 -6.14 3.77 -22.32
C PHE A 139 -6.98 4.82 -23.07
N ASN A 140 -7.09 6.06 -22.56
CA ASN A 140 -7.72 7.13 -23.32
C ASN A 140 -6.93 7.49 -24.60
N TYR A 141 -5.61 7.36 -24.58
CA TYR A 141 -4.77 7.48 -25.79
C TYR A 141 -5.09 6.36 -26.80
N LEU A 142 -5.15 5.12 -26.34
CA LEU A 142 -5.43 3.96 -27.19
C LEU A 142 -6.85 3.99 -27.79
N ASP A 143 -7.80 4.57 -27.09
CA ASP A 143 -9.19 4.69 -27.52
C ASP A 143 -9.48 5.96 -28.35
N ASP A 144 -8.48 6.81 -28.62
CA ASP A 144 -8.65 8.12 -29.28
C ASP A 144 -9.74 9.00 -28.62
N ALA A 145 -9.89 8.86 -27.31
CA ALA A 145 -11.00 9.46 -26.57
C ALA A 145 -11.08 10.99 -26.75
N LYS A 146 -9.93 11.67 -26.78
CA LYS A 146 -9.82 13.13 -27.06
C LYS A 146 -8.42 13.45 -27.60
N PRO A 147 -8.28 14.48 -28.50
CA PRO A 147 -6.97 14.86 -29.07
C PRO A 147 -5.88 15.17 -28.05
N ARG A 148 -6.25 15.67 -26.86
CA ARG A 148 -5.30 15.99 -25.78
C ARG A 148 -4.46 14.79 -25.33
N PHE A 149 -4.99 13.56 -25.43
CA PHE A 149 -4.27 12.37 -24.98
C PHE A 149 -3.07 12.02 -25.86
N LYS A 150 -3.04 12.48 -27.12
CA LYS A 150 -1.86 12.37 -27.99
C LYS A 150 -0.65 13.15 -27.47
N LYS A 151 -0.89 14.21 -26.68
CA LYS A 151 0.16 14.98 -25.99
C LYS A 151 0.41 14.44 -24.57
N LEU A 152 -0.67 14.14 -23.83
CA LEU A 152 -0.58 13.68 -22.44
C LEU A 152 0.12 12.33 -22.30
N ILE A 153 0.12 11.47 -23.34
CA ILE A 153 0.83 10.18 -23.28
C ILE A 153 2.33 10.35 -22.95
N TRP A 154 2.94 11.46 -23.38
CA TRP A 154 4.34 11.77 -23.13
C TRP A 154 4.65 12.25 -21.71
N THR A 155 3.63 12.42 -20.85
CA THR A 155 3.83 12.69 -19.43
C THR A 155 4.14 11.40 -18.65
N ILE A 156 3.91 10.20 -19.22
CA ILE A 156 4.20 8.92 -18.56
C ILE A 156 5.69 8.77 -18.21
N PRO A 157 6.67 9.05 -19.09
CA PRO A 157 8.08 9.02 -18.69
C PRO A 157 8.43 10.02 -17.58
N VAL A 158 7.81 11.21 -17.58
CA VAL A 158 8.03 12.20 -16.50
C VAL A 158 7.46 11.68 -15.17
N MET A 159 6.24 11.14 -15.20
CA MET A 159 5.65 10.47 -14.04
C MET A 159 6.54 9.31 -13.56
N GLN A 160 7.16 8.56 -14.48
CA GLN A 160 8.05 7.46 -14.15
C GLN A 160 9.27 7.91 -13.33
N ILE A 161 9.89 9.05 -13.69
CA ILE A 161 10.99 9.62 -12.89
C ILE A 161 10.52 9.91 -11.47
N LEU A 162 9.33 10.48 -11.30
CA LEU A 162 8.76 10.73 -9.98
C LEU A 162 8.45 9.42 -9.25
N TRP A 163 7.88 8.44 -9.94
CA TRP A 163 7.47 7.17 -9.34
C TRP A 163 8.63 6.37 -8.78
N VAL A 164 9.72 6.22 -9.54
CA VAL A 164 10.91 5.46 -9.09
C VAL A 164 11.62 6.11 -7.90
N ASN A 165 11.40 7.40 -7.65
CA ASN A 165 12.02 8.12 -6.54
C ASN A 165 11.08 8.26 -5.33
N LEU A 166 9.75 8.33 -5.54
CA LEU A 166 8.78 8.50 -4.48
C LEU A 166 8.31 7.16 -3.89
N HIS A 167 8.09 6.13 -4.72
CA HIS A 167 7.75 4.77 -4.28
C HIS A 167 8.07 3.75 -5.39
N GLY A 168 9.33 3.33 -5.48
CA GLY A 168 9.82 2.44 -6.53
C GLY A 168 9.25 1.02 -6.52
N GLY A 169 8.65 0.57 -5.41
CA GLY A 169 8.13 -0.79 -5.27
C GLY A 169 7.08 -1.23 -6.30
N SER A 170 6.37 -0.28 -6.92
CA SER A 170 5.38 -0.55 -7.98
C SER A 170 5.71 0.16 -9.29
N SER A 171 6.88 0.73 -9.43
CA SER A 171 7.30 1.53 -10.60
C SER A 171 7.50 0.71 -11.88
N SER A 172 7.40 -0.61 -11.80
CA SER A 172 7.41 -1.52 -12.96
C SER A 172 6.12 -1.48 -13.78
N LEU A 173 5.01 -1.03 -13.21
CA LEU A 173 3.70 -1.07 -13.87
C LEU A 173 3.64 -0.37 -15.24
N PRO A 174 4.22 0.83 -15.46
CA PRO A 174 4.15 1.47 -16.76
C PRO A 174 4.72 0.62 -17.88
N TYR A 175 5.92 0.05 -17.72
CA TYR A 175 6.49 -0.79 -18.78
C TYR A 175 5.84 -2.18 -18.85
N ILE A 176 5.32 -2.74 -17.75
CA ILE A 176 4.51 -3.98 -17.78
C ILE A 176 3.25 -3.77 -18.62
N TYR A 177 2.53 -2.66 -18.42
CA TYR A 177 1.32 -2.37 -19.18
C TYR A 177 1.63 -2.10 -20.66
N ILE A 178 2.66 -1.32 -20.98
CA ILE A 178 3.04 -1.05 -22.37
C ILE A 178 3.47 -2.36 -23.06
N VAL A 179 4.32 -3.17 -22.42
CA VAL A 179 4.76 -4.48 -22.96
C VAL A 179 3.56 -5.41 -23.13
N GLY A 180 2.67 -5.51 -22.14
CA GLY A 180 1.49 -6.36 -22.21
C GLY A 180 0.54 -5.98 -23.34
N ILE A 181 0.36 -4.68 -23.62
CA ILE A 181 -0.42 -4.19 -24.75
C ILE A 181 0.23 -4.58 -26.09
N LEU A 182 1.55 -4.36 -26.21
CA LEU A 182 2.30 -4.72 -27.42
C LEU A 182 2.32 -6.23 -27.65
N LEU A 183 2.50 -7.01 -26.59
CA LEU A 183 2.46 -8.48 -26.62
C LEU A 183 1.08 -9.00 -27.04
N SER A 184 0.02 -8.41 -26.51
CA SER A 184 -1.36 -8.70 -26.89
C SER A 184 -1.60 -8.48 -28.38
N ASP A 185 -1.16 -7.34 -28.92
CA ASP A 185 -1.24 -7.05 -30.36
C ASP A 185 -0.41 -8.04 -31.20
N PHE A 186 0.80 -8.38 -30.73
CA PHE A 186 1.67 -9.34 -31.39
C PHE A 186 1.03 -10.74 -31.44
N VAL A 187 0.51 -11.24 -30.33
CA VAL A 187 -0.16 -12.56 -30.25
C VAL A 187 -1.37 -12.62 -31.17
N LEU A 188 -2.20 -11.57 -31.19
CA LEU A 188 -3.35 -11.50 -32.10
C LEU A 188 -2.94 -11.55 -33.57
N ARG A 189 -1.81 -10.94 -33.94
CA ARG A 189 -1.29 -10.98 -35.33
C ARG A 189 -0.76 -12.34 -35.77
N LEU A 190 -0.40 -13.21 -34.82
CA LEU A 190 0.02 -14.59 -35.12
C LEU A 190 -1.17 -15.51 -35.45
N ILE A 191 -2.38 -15.13 -35.10
CA ILE A 191 -3.58 -15.94 -35.36
C ILE A 191 -3.98 -15.78 -36.84
N PRO A 192 -4.08 -16.88 -37.63
CA PRO A 192 -4.50 -16.81 -39.03
C PRO A 192 -5.84 -16.14 -39.19
N ASN A 193 -5.94 -15.27 -40.21
CA ASN A 193 -7.17 -14.51 -40.52
C ASN A 193 -7.72 -13.60 -39.42
N VAL A 194 -6.92 -13.29 -38.38
CA VAL A 194 -7.33 -12.41 -37.29
C VAL A 194 -7.74 -11.02 -37.79
N SER A 195 -7.08 -10.50 -38.85
CA SER A 195 -7.43 -9.21 -39.44
C SER A 195 -8.83 -9.17 -40.04
N LYS A 196 -9.35 -10.30 -40.55
CA LYS A 196 -10.72 -10.39 -41.09
C LYS A 196 -11.78 -10.48 -39.97
N ARG A 197 -11.46 -11.20 -38.88
CA ARG A 197 -12.41 -11.49 -37.82
C ARG A 197 -12.27 -10.54 -36.63
N TRP A 198 -11.05 -10.07 -36.36
CA TRP A 198 -10.64 -9.37 -35.14
C TRP A 198 -9.81 -8.09 -35.43
N GLY A 199 -9.88 -7.56 -36.68
CA GLY A 199 -9.09 -6.40 -37.10
C GLY A 199 -9.26 -5.17 -36.20
N ASP A 200 -10.47 -4.95 -35.68
CA ASP A 200 -10.78 -3.85 -34.75
C ASP A 200 -10.04 -3.93 -33.40
N TYR A 201 -9.48 -5.09 -33.10
CA TYR A 201 -8.73 -5.34 -31.83
C TYR A 201 -7.25 -5.09 -31.99
N LEU A 202 -6.75 -4.99 -33.23
CA LEU A 202 -5.34 -4.71 -33.52
C LEU A 202 -5.02 -3.24 -33.24
N ILE A 203 -3.80 -3.02 -32.76
CA ILE A 203 -3.31 -1.67 -32.53
C ILE A 203 -2.82 -1.08 -33.84
N PRO A 204 -3.26 0.15 -34.23
CA PRO A 204 -2.77 0.84 -35.41
C PRO A 204 -1.24 1.03 -35.35
N ASN A 205 -0.60 1.04 -36.54
CA ASN A 205 0.87 1.09 -36.63
C ASN A 205 1.47 2.35 -36.00
N ASP A 206 0.81 3.49 -36.12
CA ASP A 206 1.22 4.75 -35.52
C ASP A 206 1.22 4.66 -33.98
N LYS A 207 0.16 4.11 -33.40
CA LYS A 207 0.08 3.89 -31.95
C LYS A 207 1.12 2.87 -31.48
N ARG A 208 1.33 1.77 -32.21
CA ARG A 208 2.37 0.77 -31.88
C ARG A 208 3.76 1.40 -31.87
N LYS A 209 4.09 2.24 -32.89
CA LYS A 209 5.34 2.99 -32.92
C LYS A 209 5.47 3.91 -31.71
N THR A 210 4.41 4.64 -31.37
CA THR A 210 4.38 5.51 -30.18
C THR A 210 4.61 4.71 -28.90
N LEU A 211 3.95 3.55 -28.73
CA LEU A 211 4.14 2.70 -27.56
C LEU A 211 5.57 2.15 -27.44
N LEU A 212 6.22 1.79 -28.57
CA LEU A 212 7.63 1.35 -28.55
C LEU A 212 8.57 2.47 -28.10
N ILE A 213 8.38 3.69 -28.63
CA ILE A 213 9.17 4.85 -28.20
C ILE A 213 8.89 5.17 -26.72
N LEU A 214 7.62 5.15 -26.32
CA LEU A 214 7.19 5.39 -24.95
C LEU A 214 7.82 4.37 -23.99
N LEU A 215 7.88 3.08 -24.37
CA LEU A 215 8.55 2.03 -23.59
C LEU A 215 10.04 2.37 -23.38
N GLY A 216 10.74 2.72 -24.45
CA GLY A 216 12.15 3.12 -24.38
C GLY A 216 12.36 4.34 -23.45
N CYS A 217 11.54 5.38 -23.60
CA CYS A 217 11.60 6.56 -22.73
C CYS A 217 11.28 6.22 -21.28
N THR A 218 10.31 5.34 -21.02
CA THR A 218 9.93 4.93 -19.67
C THR A 218 11.03 4.11 -18.99
N LEU A 219 11.69 3.20 -19.73
CA LEU A 219 12.83 2.42 -19.22
C LEU A 219 14.01 3.34 -18.89
N VAL A 220 14.34 4.31 -19.77
CA VAL A 220 15.39 5.31 -19.49
C VAL A 220 15.03 6.16 -18.28
N ALA A 221 13.77 6.62 -18.18
CA ALA A 221 13.27 7.37 -17.04
C ALA A 221 13.42 6.59 -15.73
N SER A 222 13.25 5.26 -15.78
CA SER A 222 13.42 4.39 -14.60
C SER A 222 14.85 4.32 -14.07
N LEU A 223 15.85 4.74 -14.86
CA LEU A 223 17.25 4.82 -14.42
C LEU A 223 17.60 6.12 -13.71
N ILE A 224 16.70 7.13 -13.76
CA ILE A 224 16.91 8.45 -13.16
C ILE A 224 16.54 8.39 -11.66
N ASN A 225 17.36 7.70 -10.89
CA ASN A 225 17.24 7.57 -9.42
C ASN A 225 18.62 7.27 -8.81
N PRO A 226 18.84 7.50 -7.50
CA PRO A 226 20.14 7.28 -6.85
C PRO A 226 20.61 5.82 -6.84
N ILE A 227 19.70 4.85 -7.03
CA ILE A 227 19.97 3.41 -6.94
C ILE A 227 20.26 2.81 -8.32
N GLY A 228 19.92 3.54 -9.40
CA GLY A 228 20.17 3.18 -10.79
C GLY A 228 19.39 1.95 -11.26
N TYR A 229 20.06 1.06 -12.01
CA TYR A 229 19.40 -0.10 -12.65
C TYR A 229 18.77 -1.10 -11.67
N LYS A 230 19.19 -1.14 -10.41
CA LYS A 230 18.61 -2.03 -9.40
C LYS A 230 17.12 -1.75 -9.20
N MET A 231 16.67 -0.52 -9.42
CA MET A 231 15.26 -0.14 -9.34
C MET A 231 14.40 -0.81 -10.43
N LEU A 232 14.96 -1.19 -11.57
CA LEU A 232 14.23 -1.95 -12.60
C LEU A 232 13.90 -3.39 -12.14
N ILE A 233 14.77 -3.98 -11.31
CA ILE A 233 14.68 -5.38 -10.87
C ILE A 233 13.91 -5.49 -9.55
N TYR A 234 14.05 -4.50 -8.69
CA TYR A 234 13.55 -4.50 -7.32
C TYR A 234 12.05 -4.86 -7.19
N PRO A 235 11.11 -4.29 -8.00
CA PRO A 235 9.70 -4.65 -7.87
C PRO A 235 9.41 -6.15 -8.08
N PHE A 236 10.20 -6.82 -8.93
CA PHE A 236 10.02 -8.24 -9.22
C PHE A 236 10.58 -9.13 -8.11
N SER A 237 11.71 -8.75 -7.50
CA SER A 237 12.29 -9.52 -6.39
C SER A 237 11.36 -9.55 -5.18
N ASN A 238 10.73 -8.42 -4.84
CA ASN A 238 9.80 -8.35 -3.71
C ASN A 238 8.52 -9.18 -3.92
N MET A 239 7.99 -9.22 -5.15
CA MET A 239 6.75 -9.96 -5.46
C MET A 239 6.93 -11.49 -5.36
N THR A 240 8.15 -11.98 -5.36
CA THR A 240 8.49 -13.42 -5.33
C THR A 240 9.08 -13.87 -4.01
N ASP A 241 9.25 -12.97 -3.04
CA ASP A 241 9.81 -13.30 -1.74
C ASP A 241 8.76 -14.02 -0.86
N THR A 242 8.97 -15.31 -0.66
CA THR A 242 8.06 -16.19 0.10
C THR A 242 8.04 -15.84 1.59
N ASN A 243 9.17 -15.44 2.16
CA ASN A 243 9.25 -15.08 3.57
C ASN A 243 8.45 -13.80 3.88
N MET A 244 8.45 -12.83 2.97
CA MET A 244 7.59 -11.65 3.09
C MET A 244 6.11 -12.04 3.02
N ILE A 245 5.75 -12.93 2.08
CA ILE A 245 4.36 -13.40 1.90
C ILE A 245 3.85 -14.13 3.13
N GLU A 246 4.68 -14.92 3.81
CA GLU A 246 4.29 -15.75 4.96
C GLU A 246 4.31 -15.02 6.31
N ASN A 247 5.02 -13.90 6.43
CA ASN A 247 5.25 -13.24 7.71
C ASN A 247 4.76 -11.78 7.78
N ILE A 248 4.28 -11.22 6.66
CA ILE A 248 3.72 -9.86 6.62
C ILE A 248 2.26 -9.91 6.16
N LEU A 249 1.34 -9.51 7.03
CA LEU A 249 -0.12 -9.60 6.84
C LEU A 249 -0.59 -8.96 5.52
N GLU A 250 0.02 -7.85 5.10
CA GLU A 250 -0.34 -7.17 3.85
C GLU A 250 -0.01 -7.97 2.58
N TRP A 251 0.93 -8.93 2.68
CA TRP A 251 1.32 -9.79 1.57
C TRP A 251 0.52 -11.09 1.50
N GLU A 252 -0.21 -11.42 2.57
CA GLU A 252 -1.10 -12.58 2.59
C GLU A 252 -2.28 -12.43 1.62
N SER A 253 -2.85 -13.56 1.26
CA SER A 253 -4.12 -13.60 0.50
C SER A 253 -5.25 -12.98 1.31
N PRO A 254 -6.16 -12.20 0.67
CA PRO A 254 -7.29 -11.62 1.37
C PRO A 254 -8.24 -12.68 1.91
N SER A 255 -8.74 -12.50 3.14
CA SER A 255 -9.78 -13.35 3.70
C SER A 255 -11.13 -13.05 3.05
N PHE A 256 -11.81 -14.11 2.59
CA PHE A 256 -13.17 -14.02 2.00
C PHE A 256 -14.28 -14.14 3.05
N HIS A 257 -13.97 -14.35 4.33
CA HIS A 257 -14.96 -14.45 5.41
C HIS A 257 -15.39 -13.08 5.95
N GLY A 258 -14.73 -12.00 5.56
CA GLY A 258 -15.02 -10.65 6.03
C GLY A 258 -15.48 -9.71 4.90
N LEU A 259 -15.68 -8.44 5.28
CA LEU A 259 -16.09 -7.38 4.36
C LEU A 259 -15.17 -7.23 3.14
N LEU A 260 -13.87 -7.48 3.30
CA LEU A 260 -12.89 -7.41 2.21
C LEU A 260 -13.22 -8.40 1.08
N GLY A 261 -13.60 -9.63 1.44
CA GLY A 261 -13.99 -10.65 0.45
C GLY A 261 -15.24 -10.27 -0.35
N ILE A 262 -16.28 -9.79 0.34
CA ILE A 262 -17.51 -9.28 -0.31
C ILE A 262 -17.19 -8.19 -1.32
N TYR A 263 -16.26 -7.39 -1.02
CA TYR A 263 -15.84 -6.25 -1.80
C TYR A 263 -15.04 -6.65 -3.03
N ILE A 264 -14.05 -7.51 -2.88
CA ILE A 264 -13.32 -8.06 -4.01
C ILE A 264 -14.32 -8.72 -4.97
N PHE A 265 -15.33 -9.42 -4.42
CA PHE A 265 -16.41 -9.99 -5.22
C PHE A 265 -17.20 -8.91 -5.98
N ILE A 266 -17.58 -7.82 -5.33
CA ILE A 266 -18.28 -6.71 -6.00
C ILE A 266 -17.41 -6.10 -7.10
N MET A 267 -16.11 -5.89 -6.84
CA MET A 267 -15.18 -5.32 -7.82
C MET A 267 -14.98 -6.16 -9.08
N ILE A 268 -15.09 -7.49 -8.99
CA ILE A 268 -15.03 -8.35 -10.18
C ILE A 268 -16.43 -8.56 -10.80
N ALA A 269 -17.45 -8.73 -9.97
CA ALA A 269 -18.79 -9.02 -10.44
C ALA A 269 -19.36 -7.86 -11.28
N PHE A 270 -19.19 -6.62 -10.86
CA PHE A 270 -19.69 -5.46 -11.62
C PHE A 270 -19.06 -5.33 -13.02
N PRO A 271 -17.73 -5.32 -13.20
CA PRO A 271 -17.14 -5.34 -14.54
C PRO A 271 -17.60 -6.53 -15.37
N VAL A 272 -17.56 -7.75 -14.83
CA VAL A 272 -17.97 -8.96 -15.56
C VAL A 272 -19.45 -8.91 -15.97
N PHE A 273 -20.35 -8.50 -15.05
CA PHE A 273 -21.75 -8.31 -15.37
C PHE A 273 -21.95 -7.31 -16.52
N ASN A 274 -21.26 -6.17 -16.46
CA ASN A 274 -21.32 -5.18 -17.54
C ASN A 274 -20.76 -5.73 -18.86
N MET A 275 -19.75 -6.60 -18.80
CA MET A 275 -19.19 -7.26 -19.99
C MET A 275 -20.23 -8.11 -20.72
N ILE A 276 -21.16 -8.74 -20.02
CA ILE A 276 -22.19 -9.60 -20.62
C ILE A 276 -23.22 -8.76 -21.40
N PHE A 277 -23.56 -7.57 -20.92
CA PHE A 277 -24.67 -6.76 -21.42
C PHE A 277 -24.26 -5.60 -22.32
N THR A 278 -22.97 -5.23 -22.34
CA THR A 278 -22.53 -4.11 -23.18
C THR A 278 -22.42 -4.49 -24.66
N GLU A 279 -22.80 -3.59 -25.54
CA GLU A 279 -22.57 -3.73 -26.98
C GLU A 279 -21.13 -3.35 -27.39
N LYS A 280 -20.35 -2.74 -26.49
CA LYS A 280 -18.98 -2.34 -26.76
C LYS A 280 -18.06 -3.55 -26.80
N LYS A 281 -17.21 -3.59 -27.82
CA LYS A 281 -16.18 -4.64 -27.97
C LYS A 281 -15.04 -4.41 -26.99
N TYR A 282 -14.66 -5.45 -26.23
CA TYR A 282 -13.50 -5.42 -25.34
C TYR A 282 -12.21 -5.59 -26.11
N LYS A 283 -11.19 -4.85 -25.72
CA LYS A 283 -9.84 -5.10 -26.20
C LYS A 283 -9.23 -6.28 -25.45
N PHE A 284 -8.50 -7.15 -26.13
CA PHE A 284 -7.92 -8.35 -25.54
C PHE A 284 -7.02 -8.03 -24.34
N TYR A 285 -6.16 -7.02 -24.45
CA TYR A 285 -5.30 -6.58 -23.37
C TYR A 285 -6.07 -6.08 -22.12
N GLU A 286 -7.26 -5.51 -22.29
CA GLU A 286 -8.06 -5.04 -21.16
C GLU A 286 -8.58 -6.20 -20.31
N ILE A 287 -9.03 -7.27 -20.96
CA ILE A 287 -9.46 -8.51 -20.29
C ILE A 287 -8.27 -9.20 -19.65
N ALA A 288 -7.13 -9.26 -20.35
CA ALA A 288 -5.92 -9.86 -19.82
C ALA A 288 -5.42 -9.15 -18.55
N PHE A 289 -5.44 -7.81 -18.55
CA PHE A 289 -5.09 -7.04 -17.37
C PHE A 289 -6.13 -7.12 -16.25
N LEU A 290 -7.43 -7.23 -16.56
CA LEU A 290 -8.44 -7.49 -15.54
C LEU A 290 -8.16 -8.81 -14.83
N GLY A 291 -7.88 -9.86 -15.61
CA GLY A 291 -7.52 -11.17 -15.06
C GLY A 291 -6.21 -11.13 -14.25
N LEU A 292 -5.18 -10.44 -14.75
CA LEU A 292 -3.91 -10.27 -14.05
C LEU A 292 -4.08 -9.52 -12.72
N MET A 293 -4.79 -8.38 -12.73
CA MET A 293 -5.01 -7.59 -11.52
C MET A 293 -5.88 -8.35 -10.50
N PHE A 294 -6.86 -9.10 -10.97
CA PHE A 294 -7.66 -9.97 -10.11
C PHE A 294 -6.81 -11.07 -9.48
N TYR A 295 -5.97 -11.77 -10.26
CA TYR A 295 -5.05 -12.78 -9.76
C TYR A 295 -4.09 -12.20 -8.70
N MET A 296 -3.49 -11.04 -8.98
CA MET A 296 -2.60 -10.37 -8.04
C MET A 296 -3.34 -9.97 -6.75
N CYS A 297 -4.58 -9.51 -6.86
CA CYS A 297 -5.44 -9.20 -5.72
C CYS A 297 -5.73 -10.44 -4.86
N LEU A 298 -6.00 -11.61 -5.49
CA LEU A 298 -6.19 -12.87 -4.77
C LEU A 298 -4.93 -13.34 -4.07
N LYS A 299 -3.76 -13.09 -4.67
CA LYS A 299 -2.47 -13.49 -4.12
C LYS A 299 -2.06 -12.63 -2.92
N SER A 300 -2.39 -11.33 -2.93
CA SER A 300 -1.96 -10.43 -1.86
C SER A 300 -2.92 -9.24 -1.69
N GLN A 301 -3.26 -8.94 -0.43
CA GLN A 301 -4.10 -7.80 -0.06
C GLN A 301 -3.54 -6.46 -0.57
N ARG A 302 -2.23 -6.36 -0.76
CA ARG A 302 -1.54 -5.15 -1.24
C ARG A 302 -2.02 -4.70 -2.63
N PHE A 303 -2.53 -5.62 -3.46
CA PHE A 303 -3.02 -5.32 -4.81
C PHE A 303 -4.52 -4.98 -4.87
N VAL A 304 -5.25 -5.07 -3.76
CA VAL A 304 -6.70 -4.78 -3.72
C VAL A 304 -7.00 -3.36 -4.21
N GLY A 305 -6.22 -2.37 -3.79
CA GLY A 305 -6.39 -0.99 -4.24
C GLY A 305 -6.17 -0.81 -5.74
N MET A 306 -5.13 -1.44 -6.30
CA MET A 306 -4.84 -1.39 -7.75
C MET A 306 -5.93 -2.10 -8.56
N PHE A 307 -6.38 -3.27 -8.09
CA PHE A 307 -7.50 -3.99 -8.71
C PHE A 307 -8.77 -3.12 -8.72
N GLY A 308 -9.06 -2.43 -7.61
CA GLY A 308 -10.19 -1.51 -7.52
C GLY A 308 -10.12 -0.34 -8.51
N ILE A 309 -8.94 0.25 -8.69
CA ILE A 309 -8.71 1.31 -9.68
C ILE A 309 -8.95 0.78 -11.09
N TYR A 310 -8.42 -0.41 -11.41
CA TYR A 310 -8.61 -1.02 -12.73
C TYR A 310 -10.09 -1.39 -12.98
N SER A 311 -10.77 -1.95 -11.97
CA SER A 311 -12.21 -2.23 -12.03
C SER A 311 -13.04 -0.96 -12.23
N THR A 312 -12.62 0.17 -11.64
CA THR A 312 -13.25 1.48 -11.87
C THR A 312 -13.13 1.91 -13.33
N TRP A 313 -11.96 1.72 -13.95
CA TRP A 313 -11.77 1.97 -15.38
C TRP A 313 -12.71 1.12 -16.22
N MET A 314 -12.74 -0.21 -15.98
CA MET A 314 -13.60 -1.14 -16.72
C MET A 314 -15.07 -0.78 -16.57
N LEU A 315 -15.50 -0.48 -15.36
CA LEU A 315 -16.86 -0.04 -15.08
C LEU A 315 -17.19 1.26 -15.82
N GLY A 316 -16.32 2.26 -15.75
CA GLY A 316 -16.52 3.56 -16.40
C GLY A 316 -16.63 3.45 -17.92
N LYS A 317 -15.81 2.59 -18.54
CA LYS A 317 -15.78 2.42 -20.00
C LYS A 317 -16.93 1.58 -20.53
N TYR A 318 -17.29 0.50 -19.84
CA TYR A 318 -18.20 -0.54 -20.32
C TYR A 318 -19.55 -0.55 -19.62
N PHE A 319 -19.81 0.41 -18.75
CA PHE A 319 -21.07 0.45 -18.01
C PHE A 319 -22.26 0.42 -18.96
N PHE A 320 -23.09 -0.60 -18.79
CA PHE A 320 -24.27 -0.84 -19.58
C PHE A 320 -25.53 -0.51 -18.80
N VAL A 321 -26.17 0.56 -19.15
CA VAL A 321 -27.58 0.81 -18.84
C VAL A 321 -28.13 1.65 -19.99
N THR A 322 -29.13 1.14 -20.69
CA THR A 322 -29.84 1.88 -21.72
C THR A 322 -30.69 2.99 -21.09
N ASP A 323 -30.96 4.03 -21.88
CA ASP A 323 -31.87 5.11 -21.45
C ASP A 323 -33.23 4.54 -21.03
N ASP A 324 -33.71 3.50 -21.71
CA ASP A 324 -34.99 2.82 -21.40
C ASP A 324 -35.00 2.11 -20.03
N ILE A 325 -33.89 1.41 -19.70
CA ILE A 325 -33.73 0.78 -18.38
C ILE A 325 -33.64 1.86 -17.30
N TYR A 326 -32.88 2.93 -17.54
CA TYR A 326 -32.74 4.03 -16.61
C TYR A 326 -34.10 4.72 -16.38
N ASP A 327 -34.81 5.06 -17.44
CA ASP A 327 -36.12 5.70 -17.37
C ASP A 327 -37.15 4.75 -16.74
N GLY A 328 -37.08 3.46 -17.04
CA GLY A 328 -37.90 2.42 -16.42
C GLY A 328 -37.70 2.31 -14.91
N LEU A 329 -36.46 2.31 -14.46
CA LEU A 329 -36.11 2.31 -13.03
C LEU A 329 -36.50 3.63 -12.32
N ARG A 330 -36.39 4.76 -13.00
CA ARG A 330 -36.70 6.09 -12.46
C ARG A 330 -38.20 6.39 -12.43
N LYS A 331 -38.96 5.89 -13.43
CA LYS A 331 -40.37 6.21 -13.62
C LYS A 331 -41.26 6.02 -12.36
N PRO A 332 -41.16 4.91 -11.61
CA PRO A 332 -41.97 4.73 -10.39
C PRO A 332 -41.61 5.72 -9.29
N PHE A 333 -40.38 6.23 -9.25
CA PHE A 333 -39.90 7.14 -8.21
C PHE A 333 -39.99 8.61 -8.59
N LYS A 334 -40.33 8.93 -9.84
CA LYS A 334 -40.34 10.31 -10.35
C LYS A 334 -41.24 11.25 -9.53
N LYS A 335 -42.38 10.74 -9.05
CA LYS A 335 -43.30 11.50 -8.20
C LYS A 335 -42.69 11.89 -6.86
N PHE A 336 -41.80 11.06 -6.32
CA PHE A 336 -41.15 11.23 -5.02
C PHE A 336 -39.70 11.69 -5.15
N GLU A 337 -39.21 11.97 -6.35
CA GLU A 337 -37.81 12.27 -6.64
C GLU A 337 -37.23 13.36 -5.74
N LYS A 338 -37.98 14.47 -5.54
CA LYS A 338 -37.54 15.55 -4.65
C LYS A 338 -37.41 15.10 -3.19
N VAL A 339 -38.40 14.36 -2.68
CA VAL A 339 -38.42 13.87 -1.30
C VAL A 339 -37.30 12.86 -1.08
N ILE A 340 -37.14 11.91 -2.01
CA ILE A 340 -36.05 10.92 -1.98
C ILE A 340 -34.68 11.62 -2.03
N THR A 341 -34.52 12.63 -2.91
CA THR A 341 -33.26 13.39 -3.01
C THR A 341 -32.97 14.16 -1.72
N ILE A 342 -33.97 14.83 -1.15
CA ILE A 342 -33.80 15.55 0.11
C ILE A 342 -33.48 14.59 1.25
N GLY A 343 -34.25 13.51 1.40
CA GLY A 343 -34.01 12.49 2.43
C GLY A 343 -32.63 11.86 2.31
N PHE A 344 -32.24 11.52 1.08
CA PHE A 344 -30.92 11.00 0.80
C PHE A 344 -29.79 12.00 1.14
N CYS A 345 -29.95 13.27 0.74
CA CYS A 345 -29.01 14.32 1.09
C CYS A 345 -28.91 14.53 2.62
N ALA A 346 -30.03 14.47 3.33
CA ALA A 346 -30.03 14.56 4.79
C ALA A 346 -29.27 13.39 5.42
N VAL A 347 -29.50 12.14 4.96
CA VAL A 347 -28.75 10.96 5.43
C VAL A 347 -27.25 11.13 5.17
N LEU A 348 -26.85 11.59 3.98
CA LEU A 348 -25.45 11.83 3.64
C LEU A 348 -24.81 12.88 4.56
N VAL A 349 -25.49 13.99 4.81
CA VAL A 349 -25.00 15.06 5.71
C VAL A 349 -24.88 14.56 7.14
N LEU A 350 -25.90 13.83 7.63
CA LEU A 350 -25.86 13.24 8.98
C LEU A 350 -24.74 12.22 9.13
N THR A 351 -24.50 11.37 8.10
CA THR A 351 -23.39 10.41 8.11
C THR A 351 -22.04 11.13 8.15
N LEU A 352 -21.85 12.17 7.34
CA LEU A 352 -20.64 12.99 7.36
C LEU A 352 -20.43 13.65 8.71
N ALA A 353 -21.49 14.26 9.27
CA ALA A 353 -21.42 14.89 10.58
C ALA A 353 -21.07 13.89 11.68
N PHE A 354 -21.68 12.70 11.65
CA PHE A 354 -21.41 11.62 12.60
C PHE A 354 -19.97 11.09 12.49
N VAL A 355 -19.50 10.78 11.27
CA VAL A 355 -18.14 10.31 11.04
C VAL A 355 -17.11 11.38 11.41
N GLY A 356 -17.37 12.64 11.00
CA GLY A 356 -16.52 13.77 11.36
C GLY A 356 -16.47 14.00 12.86
N TYR A 357 -17.62 13.99 13.54
CA TYR A 357 -17.70 14.10 14.99
C TYR A 357 -16.90 12.99 15.71
N LYS A 358 -17.13 11.72 15.33
CA LYS A 358 -16.35 10.59 15.89
C LYS A 358 -14.85 10.74 15.67
N LYS A 359 -14.44 11.14 14.48
CA LYS A 359 -13.02 11.33 14.17
C LYS A 359 -12.39 12.46 14.98
N ILE A 360 -13.08 13.60 15.11
CA ILE A 360 -12.60 14.75 15.88
C ILE A 360 -12.63 14.45 17.38
N SER A 361 -13.70 13.83 17.89
CA SER A 361 -13.83 13.53 19.32
C SER A 361 -12.86 12.44 19.82
N SER A 362 -12.37 11.58 18.93
CA SER A 362 -11.35 10.58 19.24
C SER A 362 -9.92 11.01 18.90
N PHE A 363 -9.73 12.30 18.52
CA PHE A 363 -8.44 12.81 18.09
C PHE A 363 -7.75 13.52 19.27
N ASP A 364 -7.17 12.75 20.17
CA ASP A 364 -6.43 13.29 21.34
C ASP A 364 -5.03 13.75 20.93
N SER A 365 -4.42 13.10 19.98
CA SER A 365 -3.10 13.45 19.42
C SER A 365 -2.97 13.05 17.96
N ILE A 366 -2.01 13.67 17.22
CA ILE A 366 -1.71 13.29 15.84
C ILE A 366 -1.13 11.89 15.77
N ILE A 367 -0.39 11.50 16.81
CA ILE A 367 0.22 10.19 16.93
C ILE A 367 -0.54 9.40 17.99
N ASP A 368 -1.19 8.31 17.57
CA ASP A 368 -1.79 7.35 18.47
C ASP A 368 -0.74 6.28 18.82
N ASN A 369 -0.25 6.33 20.05
CA ASN A 369 0.73 5.41 20.58
C ASN A 369 0.13 4.30 21.46
N SER A 370 -1.20 4.16 21.46
CA SER A 370 -1.90 3.23 22.35
C SER A 370 -1.51 1.76 22.14
N GLY A 371 -1.13 1.40 20.91
CA GLY A 371 -0.73 0.03 20.53
C GLY A 371 0.77 -0.24 20.60
N TYR A 372 1.61 0.69 21.08
CA TYR A 372 3.07 0.56 21.07
C TYR A 372 3.65 0.52 22.49
N TYR A 373 4.96 0.33 22.60
CA TYR A 373 5.68 0.36 23.87
C TYR A 373 5.48 1.68 24.62
N SER A 374 5.47 1.64 25.93
CA SER A 374 5.41 2.84 26.75
C SER A 374 6.75 3.58 26.75
N ASP A 375 6.72 4.87 27.12
CA ASP A 375 7.93 5.65 27.31
C ASP A 375 8.80 5.12 28.46
N GLU A 376 8.19 4.52 29.48
CA GLU A 376 8.89 3.88 30.60
C GLU A 376 9.68 2.65 30.16
N ASN A 377 9.06 1.77 29.36
CA ASN A 377 9.75 0.61 28.79
C ASN A 377 10.96 1.04 27.93
N ILE A 378 10.78 2.07 27.09
CA ILE A 378 11.83 2.57 26.20
C ILE A 378 12.96 3.23 27.02
N LYS A 379 12.64 4.03 28.04
CA LYS A 379 13.65 4.64 28.91
C LYS A 379 14.45 3.59 29.67
N THR A 380 13.78 2.52 30.15
CA THR A 380 14.47 1.37 30.79
C THR A 380 15.47 0.74 29.82
N VAL A 381 15.10 0.53 28.55
CA VAL A 381 16.03 0.05 27.52
C VAL A 381 17.20 1.02 27.32
N ILE A 382 16.94 2.34 27.32
CA ILE A 382 17.98 3.36 27.16
C ILE A 382 18.98 3.31 28.34
N ASP A 383 18.50 3.16 29.56
CA ASP A 383 19.33 3.09 30.76
C ASP A 383 20.18 1.81 30.80
N LEU A 384 19.65 0.69 30.29
CA LEU A 384 20.34 -0.59 30.18
C LEU A 384 21.45 -0.61 29.12
N LYS A 385 21.37 0.24 28.09
CA LYS A 385 22.34 0.32 26.99
C LYS A 385 22.68 -1.02 26.35
N PRO A 386 21.69 -1.77 25.84
CA PRO A 386 21.92 -3.09 25.28
C PRO A 386 22.82 -3.07 24.05
N GLU A 387 23.69 -4.06 23.91
CA GLU A 387 24.43 -4.32 22.68
C GLU A 387 23.60 -5.11 21.66
N ARG A 388 22.74 -6.02 22.14
CA ARG A 388 21.94 -6.94 21.33
C ARG A 388 20.48 -6.97 21.83
N LEU A 389 19.80 -5.86 21.60
CA LEU A 389 18.40 -5.69 21.92
C LEU A 389 17.52 -6.56 21.00
N PHE A 390 16.61 -7.37 21.56
CA PHE A 390 15.45 -7.88 20.85
C PHE A 390 14.29 -6.89 20.99
N ASN A 391 13.59 -6.67 19.90
CA ASN A 391 12.29 -5.99 19.87
C ASN A 391 11.38 -6.65 18.84
N ASP A 392 10.08 -6.61 19.09
CA ASP A 392 9.09 -7.12 18.15
C ASP A 392 9.09 -6.34 16.84
N TYR A 393 9.12 -7.05 15.70
CA TYR A 393 9.14 -6.45 14.36
C TYR A 393 8.04 -5.41 14.15
N GLY A 394 6.80 -5.74 14.56
CA GLY A 394 5.64 -4.86 14.42
C GLY A 394 5.69 -3.57 15.26
N HIS A 395 6.66 -3.41 16.16
CA HIS A 395 6.82 -2.23 17.03
C HIS A 395 8.14 -1.49 16.79
N GLY A 396 9.03 -2.05 15.94
CA GLY A 396 10.37 -1.51 15.73
C GLY A 396 10.39 -0.12 15.12
N GLY A 397 9.44 0.22 14.23
CA GLY A 397 9.36 1.56 13.65
C GLY A 397 9.09 2.65 14.69
N TYR A 398 8.13 2.39 15.58
CA TYR A 398 7.81 3.30 16.70
C TYR A 398 8.98 3.40 17.69
N LEU A 399 9.63 2.27 17.99
CA LEU A 399 10.83 2.26 18.83
C LEU A 399 11.95 3.14 18.26
N LEU A 400 12.23 3.04 16.97
CA LEU A 400 13.22 3.91 16.31
C LEU A 400 12.88 5.40 16.45
N TYR A 401 11.61 5.74 16.24
CA TYR A 401 11.14 7.12 16.36
C TYR A 401 11.32 7.65 17.79
N LYS A 402 11.00 6.85 18.81
CA LYS A 402 11.15 7.24 20.22
C LYS A 402 12.63 7.30 20.65
N LEU A 403 13.47 6.38 20.17
CA LEU A 403 14.91 6.44 20.41
C LEU A 403 15.51 7.72 19.82
N ASP A 404 15.04 8.15 18.63
CA ASP A 404 15.44 9.43 18.04
C ASP A 404 14.96 10.63 18.86
N GLU A 405 13.70 10.59 19.33
CA GLU A 405 13.10 11.63 20.17
C GLU A 405 13.85 11.79 21.51
N PHE A 406 14.28 10.69 22.12
CA PHE A 406 15.05 10.68 23.36
C PHE A 406 16.56 10.89 23.15
N GLY A 407 17.03 11.05 21.91
CA GLY A 407 18.44 11.28 21.58
C GLY A 407 19.33 10.04 21.70
N ALA A 408 18.76 8.84 21.81
CA ALA A 408 19.49 7.57 22.03
C ALA A 408 19.72 6.75 20.74
N LEU A 409 19.23 7.21 19.57
CA LEU A 409 19.29 6.46 18.31
C LEU A 409 20.72 6.12 17.83
N ASN A 410 21.71 6.94 18.19
CA ASN A 410 23.10 6.68 17.83
C ASN A 410 23.77 5.65 18.75
N ASP A 411 23.29 5.50 19.98
CA ASP A 411 23.86 4.65 21.02
C ASP A 411 23.23 3.26 21.04
N ILE A 412 21.96 3.15 20.67
CA ILE A 412 21.19 1.91 20.72
C ILE A 412 20.71 1.54 19.33
N LYS A 413 21.05 0.33 18.91
CA LYS A 413 20.51 -0.28 17.69
C LYS A 413 19.50 -1.34 18.07
N ILE A 414 18.40 -1.41 17.31
CA ILE A 414 17.32 -2.37 17.51
C ILE A 414 17.56 -3.68 16.75
N PHE A 415 16.70 -4.69 16.92
CA PHE A 415 16.81 -5.94 16.17
C PHE A 415 16.14 -5.85 14.80
N SER A 416 14.89 -5.39 14.77
CA SER A 416 14.08 -5.40 13.54
C SER A 416 13.03 -4.28 13.53
N TYR A 417 12.61 -3.87 12.32
CA TYR A 417 11.54 -2.90 12.08
C TYR A 417 10.95 -3.12 10.67
N GLY A 418 9.95 -2.34 10.25
CA GLY A 418 9.15 -2.51 9.04
C GLY A 418 9.87 -2.66 7.68
N LEU A 419 11.19 -2.85 7.67
CA LEU A 419 12.01 -3.03 6.47
C LEU A 419 12.01 -4.51 6.01
N GLY A 420 10.82 -4.97 5.57
CA GLY A 420 10.57 -6.39 5.30
C GLY A 420 11.48 -7.01 4.26
N ASP A 421 11.77 -6.30 3.16
CA ASP A 421 12.61 -6.78 2.06
C ASP A 421 14.07 -7.00 2.43
N VAL A 422 14.60 -6.22 3.38
CA VAL A 422 15.98 -6.36 3.87
C VAL A 422 16.08 -7.51 4.87
N PHE A 423 15.05 -7.68 5.72
CA PHE A 423 15.03 -8.67 6.79
C PHE A 423 14.42 -10.02 6.39
N SER A 424 13.91 -10.15 5.16
CA SER A 424 13.11 -11.30 4.71
C SER A 424 13.80 -12.64 4.87
N LYS A 425 15.12 -12.71 4.72
CA LYS A 425 15.85 -13.97 4.67
C LYS A 425 15.95 -14.71 6.00
N ASP A 426 16.06 -13.96 7.11
CA ASP A 426 16.30 -14.52 8.44
C ASP A 426 15.62 -13.70 9.56
N VAL A 427 15.93 -12.41 9.72
CA VAL A 427 15.45 -11.60 10.85
C VAL A 427 13.92 -11.53 10.91
N LEU A 428 13.24 -11.36 9.78
CA LEU A 428 11.77 -11.27 9.74
C LEU A 428 11.09 -12.58 10.20
N PRO A 429 11.39 -13.76 9.60
CA PRO A 429 10.79 -15.01 10.06
C PRO A 429 11.21 -15.41 11.47
N ASP A 430 12.44 -15.11 11.89
CA ASP A 430 12.93 -15.43 13.22
C ASP A 430 12.31 -14.51 14.29
N SER A 431 12.19 -13.19 14.02
CA SER A 431 11.49 -12.25 14.89
C SER A 431 10.02 -12.65 15.10
N ALA A 432 9.32 -12.99 14.01
CA ALA A 432 7.94 -13.46 14.08
C ALA A 432 7.81 -14.76 14.88
N ALA A 433 8.78 -15.69 14.75
CA ALA A 433 8.80 -16.94 15.49
C ALA A 433 9.05 -16.73 16.99
N ILE A 434 10.00 -15.86 17.34
CA ILE A 434 10.35 -15.53 18.74
C ILE A 434 9.16 -14.83 19.41
N SER A 435 8.64 -13.75 18.84
CA SER A 435 7.54 -12.97 19.45
C SER A 435 6.29 -13.82 19.72
N SER A 436 5.92 -14.70 18.79
CA SER A 436 4.68 -15.52 18.89
C SER A 436 4.90 -16.93 19.46
N ILE A 437 6.14 -17.31 19.80
CA ILE A 437 6.51 -18.68 20.20
C ILE A 437 5.95 -19.67 19.16
N LYS A 438 6.32 -19.50 17.93
CA LYS A 438 5.73 -20.23 16.79
C LYS A 438 6.00 -21.72 16.89
N ARG A 439 4.93 -22.53 16.93
CA ARG A 439 5.03 -24.00 16.97
C ARG A 439 5.87 -24.55 15.83
N GLY A 440 6.75 -25.52 16.14
CA GLY A 440 7.65 -26.14 15.16
C GLY A 440 8.97 -25.38 14.92
N LYS A 441 9.19 -24.24 15.60
CA LYS A 441 10.48 -23.56 15.63
C LYS A 441 11.14 -23.79 17.00
N ASN A 442 12.44 -24.02 17.01
CA ASN A 442 13.21 -24.12 18.25
C ASN A 442 13.58 -22.71 18.72
N ILE A 443 12.84 -22.17 19.67
CA ILE A 443 13.03 -20.82 20.19
C ILE A 443 14.38 -20.70 20.90
N GLU A 444 14.82 -21.74 21.63
CA GLU A 444 16.14 -21.77 22.24
C GLU A 444 17.26 -21.52 21.23
N GLN A 445 17.24 -22.29 20.14
CA GLN A 445 18.24 -22.11 19.09
C GLN A 445 18.22 -20.69 18.48
N LEU A 446 17.05 -20.03 18.43
CA LEU A 446 16.94 -18.67 17.94
C LEU A 446 17.47 -17.67 18.98
N LEU A 447 17.17 -17.85 20.27
CA LEU A 447 17.73 -17.03 21.34
C LEU A 447 19.26 -17.17 21.39
N ASP A 448 19.79 -18.39 21.26
CA ASP A 448 21.23 -18.67 21.22
C ASP A 448 21.90 -18.09 19.97
N LYS A 449 21.23 -18.19 18.80
CA LYS A 449 21.74 -17.65 17.53
C LYS A 449 22.03 -16.15 17.61
N TYR A 450 21.13 -15.41 18.24
CA TYR A 450 21.22 -13.95 18.30
C TYR A 450 21.87 -13.49 19.61
N ASP A 451 21.85 -14.31 20.65
CA ASP A 451 22.46 -14.06 21.97
C ASP A 451 22.07 -12.67 22.52
N PHE A 452 20.77 -12.43 22.60
CA PHE A 452 20.24 -11.15 23.10
C PHE A 452 20.65 -10.91 24.56
N ASP A 453 20.94 -9.66 24.91
CA ASP A 453 21.21 -9.23 26.27
C ASP A 453 20.00 -8.54 26.93
N VAL A 454 19.14 -7.91 26.13
CA VAL A 454 17.87 -7.31 26.56
C VAL A 454 16.76 -7.69 25.60
N ILE A 455 15.59 -8.02 26.12
CA ILE A 455 14.37 -8.28 25.35
C ILE A 455 13.31 -7.25 25.73
N LEU A 456 12.84 -6.48 24.73
CA LEU A 456 11.66 -5.64 24.83
C LEU A 456 10.55 -6.26 24.02
N THR A 457 9.48 -6.73 24.66
CA THR A 457 8.34 -7.37 23.99
C THR A 457 7.00 -6.75 24.40
N ALA A 458 6.09 -6.62 23.44
CA ALA A 458 4.77 -6.08 23.69
C ALA A 458 3.85 -7.14 24.32
N LYS A 459 2.95 -6.68 25.19
CA LYS A 459 2.02 -7.53 25.96
C LYS A 459 1.17 -8.47 25.08
N MET A 460 0.92 -8.10 23.83
CA MET A 460 0.13 -8.90 22.89
C MET A 460 0.84 -10.17 22.40
N TYR A 461 2.15 -10.28 22.57
CA TYR A 461 2.93 -11.43 22.11
C TYR A 461 3.13 -12.47 23.23
N SER A 462 3.33 -13.74 22.84
CA SER A 462 3.45 -14.85 23.79
C SER A 462 4.83 -14.97 24.41
N LEU A 463 5.82 -14.23 23.93
CA LEU A 463 7.21 -14.33 24.36
C LEU A 463 7.38 -14.12 25.87
N HIS A 464 6.66 -13.18 26.45
CA HIS A 464 6.75 -12.90 27.89
C HIS A 464 6.40 -14.13 28.76
N TYR A 465 5.37 -14.92 28.39
CA TYR A 465 5.04 -16.14 29.16
C TYR A 465 6.16 -17.18 29.12
N TYR A 466 6.87 -17.22 28.00
CA TYR A 466 8.01 -18.11 27.85
C TYR A 466 9.20 -17.67 28.69
N LEU A 467 9.47 -16.35 28.73
CA LEU A 467 10.57 -15.79 29.52
C LEU A 467 10.29 -15.86 31.05
N ASP A 468 9.04 -15.62 31.46
CA ASP A 468 8.63 -15.74 32.89
C ASP A 468 8.84 -17.14 33.47
N ALA A 469 8.80 -18.17 32.63
CA ALA A 469 9.06 -19.55 33.05
C ALA A 469 10.56 -19.91 33.16
N ARG A 470 11.46 -18.94 32.87
CA ARG A 470 12.91 -19.17 32.79
C ARG A 470 13.64 -18.43 33.89
N CYS A 471 14.73 -19.02 34.38
CA CYS A 471 15.59 -18.41 35.38
C CYS A 471 16.74 -17.56 34.77
N ASP A 472 17.03 -17.71 33.49
CA ASP A 472 18.09 -17.00 32.80
C ASP A 472 17.62 -15.63 32.20
N TRP A 473 16.39 -15.23 32.55
CA TRP A 473 15.87 -13.90 32.22
C TRP A 473 15.21 -13.25 33.42
N ASP A 474 15.62 -12.04 33.76
CA ASP A 474 15.05 -11.24 34.82
C ASP A 474 14.12 -10.17 34.28
N LEU A 475 12.87 -10.14 34.73
CA LEU A 475 11.93 -9.07 34.42
C LEU A 475 12.32 -7.80 35.19
N VAL A 476 12.72 -6.73 34.49
CA VAL A 476 13.17 -5.47 35.12
C VAL A 476 12.14 -4.34 35.00
N GLN A 477 11.25 -4.40 34.01
CA GLN A 477 10.16 -3.42 33.82
C GLN A 477 8.94 -4.09 33.19
N SER A 478 7.75 -3.72 33.66
CA SER A 478 6.49 -4.15 33.06
C SER A 478 5.40 -3.12 33.27
N ASP A 479 4.52 -3.01 32.28
CA ASP A 479 3.33 -2.17 32.32
C ASP A 479 2.17 -2.77 31.48
N ASP A 480 1.15 -1.96 31.19
CA ASP A 480 0.00 -2.38 30.38
C ASP A 480 0.33 -2.56 28.89
N LYS A 481 1.50 -2.10 28.41
CA LYS A 481 1.94 -2.14 27.01
C LYS A 481 3.01 -3.18 26.72
N GLY A 482 3.90 -3.49 27.68
CA GLY A 482 4.98 -4.43 27.41
C GLY A 482 5.85 -4.76 28.60
N TYR A 483 6.92 -5.51 28.31
CA TYR A 483 7.85 -6.08 29.27
C TYR A 483 9.27 -5.88 28.80
N VAL A 484 10.19 -5.59 29.74
CA VAL A 484 11.63 -5.51 29.52
C VAL A 484 12.31 -6.57 30.37
N TYR A 485 13.04 -7.47 29.72
CA TYR A 485 13.83 -8.51 30.35
C TYR A 485 15.32 -8.28 30.10
N VAL A 486 16.14 -8.66 31.11
CA VAL A 486 17.60 -8.66 31.02
C VAL A 486 18.10 -10.08 31.19
N LYS A 487 19.09 -10.48 30.40
CA LYS A 487 19.71 -11.80 30.47
C LYS A 487 20.42 -11.99 31.82
N ASN A 488 20.04 -13.04 32.56
CA ASN A 488 20.68 -13.43 33.80
C ASN A 488 21.72 -14.54 33.56
N ASN A 489 22.99 -14.15 33.51
CA ASN A 489 24.08 -15.08 33.24
C ASN A 489 24.45 -15.96 34.44
N THR A 490 23.79 -15.81 35.61
CA THR A 490 24.06 -16.63 36.79
C THR A 490 23.24 -17.92 36.86
N CYS A 491 22.18 -17.99 36.06
CA CYS A 491 21.33 -19.17 35.93
C CYS A 491 21.50 -19.80 34.53
N GLN A 492 21.59 -21.14 34.48
CA GLN A 492 21.51 -21.91 33.24
C GLN A 492 20.13 -22.57 33.18
N PHE A 493 19.35 -22.20 32.18
CA PHE A 493 18.06 -22.85 31.92
C PHE A 493 18.29 -24.14 31.12
N GLU A 494 17.95 -25.28 31.72
CA GLU A 494 17.90 -26.57 31.03
C GLU A 494 16.46 -26.82 30.59
N PRO A 495 16.17 -26.83 29.27
CA PRO A 495 14.81 -27.14 28.81
C PRO A 495 14.49 -28.60 29.22
N ASN A 496 13.41 -28.77 29.97
CA ASN A 496 12.85 -30.11 30.19
C ASN A 496 12.41 -30.64 28.82
N ILE A 497 13.12 -31.66 28.31
CA ILE A 497 12.91 -32.35 27.03
C ILE A 497 11.51 -32.96 26.97
#